data_c910fa2094ffa5c47925b599a352a137
#
_entry.id   c910fa2094ffa5c47925b599a352a137
#
_cell.length_a   1.000
_cell.length_b   1.000
_cell.length_c   1.000
_cell.angle_alpha   90.00
_cell.angle_beta   90.00
_cell.angle_gamma   90.00
#
_symmetry.space_group_name_H-M   'P 1'
#
loop_
_entity.id
_entity.type
_entity.pdbx_description
1 polymer ?
#
loop_
_entity_poly.entity_id
_entity_poly.type
_entity_poly.pdbx_seq_one_letter_code
_entity_poly.pdbx_strand_id
1 'polypeptide(L)'
;MDIVARKADLLRELQLVQGIVERKNSIPILSNVLLEASGESLAVAATDLDVSLRGSCPAQVARPGAITLSAKKLYEIVRSLPDSDVHLRIEDDGWASLDCARSHFRMAGLPREDFPSLPEAAAGAAPVELPGAVLRDLIARTSFAITAEDARYYLAGALLVLSRDGVALVATDGHRLSYARRAAKLKLGEALRVLVPRKAVGELQQLLQDEPVSFHQAQNHLVFSVGGRVLASKMIDGQFPAYEKVIELKGDKVAQLEREALMAAVRRVSLLSAERSRAIRVGLQEGRLELTASSPEMGEARESVPTEYSGGPVEIGFNAQYLLDFLGSAGTAQVSLELRDSESQGMLRPVAEGEGESTDHRYVVMPMRL
;
A
#
# COMPACT_ATOMS: atom_id res chain seq x y z
N MET A 1 32.77 9.37 -11.86
CA MET A 1 31.49 9.37 -12.60
C MET A 1 31.29 10.73 -13.25
N ASP A 2 30.78 10.76 -14.46
CA ASP A 2 30.44 12.00 -15.18
C ASP A 2 29.27 11.69 -16.11
N ILE A 3 28.11 12.30 -15.87
CA ILE A 3 26.86 11.98 -16.57
C ILE A 3 25.99 13.21 -16.83
N VAL A 4 25.17 13.12 -17.87
CA VAL A 4 24.07 14.07 -18.13
C VAL A 4 22.75 13.27 -18.22
N ALA A 5 21.75 13.66 -17.42
CA ALA A 5 20.43 13.05 -17.42
C ALA A 5 19.34 14.11 -17.49
N ARG A 6 18.19 13.79 -18.08
CA ARG A 6 17.02 14.69 -18.05
C ARG A 6 16.50 14.82 -16.63
N LYS A 7 16.23 16.05 -16.19
CA LYS A 7 15.64 16.31 -14.86
C LYS A 7 14.41 15.45 -14.58
N ALA A 8 13.48 15.37 -15.52
CA ALA A 8 12.21 14.66 -15.32
C ALA A 8 12.43 13.16 -15.06
N ASP A 9 13.36 12.52 -15.77
CA ASP A 9 13.66 11.10 -15.62
C ASP A 9 14.37 10.82 -14.29
N LEU A 10 15.37 11.63 -13.95
CA LEU A 10 16.07 11.53 -12.66
C LEU A 10 15.13 11.79 -11.48
N LEU A 11 14.30 12.84 -11.57
CA LEU A 11 13.35 13.18 -10.51
C LEU A 11 12.36 12.06 -10.22
N ARG A 12 11.87 11.38 -11.27
CA ARG A 12 10.94 10.24 -11.13
C ARG A 12 11.57 9.11 -10.32
N GLU A 13 12.80 8.70 -10.64
CA GLU A 13 13.47 7.63 -9.88
C GLU A 13 13.80 8.08 -8.45
N LEU A 14 14.26 9.33 -8.25
CA LEU A 14 14.52 9.87 -6.92
C LEU A 14 13.24 9.97 -6.06
N GLN A 15 12.09 10.24 -6.65
CA GLN A 15 10.81 10.29 -5.94
C GLN A 15 10.41 8.91 -5.42
N LEU A 16 10.56 7.86 -6.22
CA LEU A 16 10.21 6.49 -5.85
C LEU A 16 11.05 5.98 -4.69
N VAL A 17 12.33 6.32 -4.63
CA VAL A 17 13.20 5.87 -3.53
C VAL A 17 13.00 6.62 -2.22
N GLN A 18 12.24 7.75 -2.20
CA GLN A 18 11.99 8.49 -0.94
C GLN A 18 11.22 7.69 0.10
N GLY A 19 10.35 6.76 -0.31
CA GLY A 19 9.61 5.88 0.58
C GLY A 19 10.47 4.77 1.21
N ILE A 20 11.58 4.44 0.58
CA ILE A 20 12.51 3.41 1.06
C ILE A 20 13.40 3.95 2.19
N VAL A 21 14.01 5.13 1.98
CA VAL A 21 14.95 5.71 2.94
C VAL A 21 14.27 6.14 4.23
N GLU A 22 14.84 5.79 5.37
CA GLU A 22 14.33 6.22 6.67
C GLU A 22 14.87 7.60 7.04
N ARG A 23 13.98 8.44 7.57
CA ARG A 23 14.31 9.82 7.96
C ARG A 23 15.22 9.92 9.19
N LYS A 24 15.21 8.89 10.04
CA LYS A 24 16.02 8.80 11.27
C LYS A 24 16.59 7.39 11.36
N ASN A 25 17.76 7.18 10.77
CA ASN A 25 18.49 5.93 10.88
C ASN A 25 19.81 6.18 11.64
N SER A 26 20.19 5.26 12.50
CA SER A 26 21.50 5.27 13.19
C SER A 26 22.67 4.96 12.25
N ILE A 27 22.37 4.43 11.06
CA ILE A 27 23.36 4.07 10.02
C ILE A 27 23.27 5.10 8.90
N PRO A 28 24.21 6.06 8.79
CA PRO A 28 24.10 7.20 7.85
C PRO A 28 23.93 6.81 6.38
N ILE A 29 24.55 5.73 5.93
CA ILE A 29 24.51 5.28 4.53
C ILE A 29 23.08 4.91 4.09
N LEU A 30 22.20 4.47 5.00
CA LEU A 30 20.80 4.11 4.70
C LEU A 30 19.89 5.33 4.47
N SER A 31 20.40 6.54 4.74
CA SER A 31 19.75 7.80 4.37
C SER A 31 20.16 8.28 2.96
N ASN A 32 21.09 7.57 2.33
CA ASN A 32 21.59 7.88 1.01
C ASN A 32 20.88 7.05 -0.08
N VAL A 33 20.91 7.57 -1.27
CA VAL A 33 20.63 6.86 -2.51
C VAL A 33 21.94 6.52 -3.20
N LEU A 34 22.08 5.28 -3.66
CA LEU A 34 23.16 4.84 -4.51
C LEU A 34 22.88 5.23 -5.97
N LEU A 35 23.82 5.88 -6.59
CA LEU A 35 23.84 6.25 -7.99
C LEU A 35 24.96 5.50 -8.69
N GLU A 36 24.66 4.69 -9.70
CA GLU A 36 25.63 3.92 -10.49
C GLU A 36 25.42 4.20 -11.97
N ALA A 37 26.43 4.79 -12.60
CA ALA A 37 26.42 5.12 -14.01
C ALA A 37 27.21 4.09 -14.83
N SER A 38 26.55 3.48 -15.80
CA SER A 38 27.17 2.54 -16.75
C SER A 38 26.41 2.49 -18.07
N GLY A 39 27.12 2.25 -19.16
CA GLY A 39 26.52 2.22 -20.50
C GLY A 39 25.83 3.56 -20.84
N GLU A 40 24.53 3.54 -21.05
CA GLU A 40 23.69 4.71 -21.35
C GLU A 40 22.64 4.95 -20.27
N SER A 41 22.90 4.53 -19.02
CA SER A 41 21.95 4.61 -17.93
C SER A 41 22.56 4.99 -16.60
N LEU A 42 21.75 5.62 -15.76
CA LEU A 42 22.01 5.85 -14.35
C LEU A 42 21.07 4.98 -13.54
N ALA A 43 21.59 3.98 -12.84
CA ALA A 43 20.85 3.23 -11.83
C ALA A 43 20.74 4.05 -10.55
N VAL A 44 19.56 3.97 -9.92
CA VAL A 44 19.20 4.66 -8.68
C VAL A 44 18.67 3.61 -7.71
N ALA A 45 19.30 3.45 -6.55
CA ALA A 45 18.90 2.43 -5.60
C ALA A 45 18.90 2.95 -4.16
N ALA A 46 17.97 2.43 -3.35
CA ALA A 46 17.90 2.71 -1.92
C ALA A 46 17.49 1.45 -1.14
N THR A 47 17.87 1.40 0.13
CA THR A 47 17.48 0.32 1.05
C THR A 47 17.46 0.80 2.49
N ASP A 48 16.60 0.17 3.31
CA ASP A 48 16.61 0.24 4.76
C ASP A 48 17.02 -1.09 5.43
N LEU A 49 17.55 -2.03 4.63
CA LEU A 49 17.93 -3.41 4.95
C LEU A 49 16.77 -4.41 4.98
N ASP A 50 15.53 -3.95 5.05
CA ASP A 50 14.33 -4.80 4.99
C ASP A 50 13.61 -4.69 3.64
N VAL A 51 13.59 -3.47 3.09
CA VAL A 51 13.04 -3.18 1.77
C VAL A 51 14.09 -2.46 0.94
N SER A 52 14.22 -2.83 -0.32
CA SER A 52 15.07 -2.15 -1.29
C SER A 52 14.33 -1.89 -2.59
N LEU A 53 14.66 -0.78 -3.23
CA LEU A 53 14.17 -0.42 -4.56
C LEU A 53 15.35 -0.04 -5.43
N ARG A 54 15.41 -0.62 -6.63
CA ARG A 54 16.34 -0.26 -7.69
C ARG A 54 15.57 0.07 -8.95
N GLY A 55 15.85 1.21 -9.54
CA GLY A 55 15.37 1.62 -10.84
C GLY A 55 16.51 2.19 -11.66
N SER A 56 16.21 2.67 -12.87
CA SER A 56 17.19 3.37 -13.71
C SER A 56 16.51 4.38 -14.60
N CYS A 57 17.26 5.40 -14.99
CA CYS A 57 16.87 6.35 -16.02
C CYS A 57 17.95 6.45 -17.12
N PRO A 58 17.57 6.85 -18.35
CA PRO A 58 18.52 7.14 -19.41
C PRO A 58 19.48 8.25 -18.99
N ALA A 59 20.77 8.08 -19.29
CA ALA A 59 21.81 9.08 -19.05
C ALA A 59 22.91 8.99 -20.11
N GLN A 60 23.46 10.13 -20.51
CA GLN A 60 24.67 10.16 -21.28
C GLN A 60 25.84 10.01 -20.30
N VAL A 61 26.55 8.90 -20.37
CA VAL A 61 27.66 8.56 -19.47
C VAL A 61 28.99 8.82 -20.14
N ALA A 62 29.61 9.95 -19.80
CA ALA A 62 30.96 10.28 -20.28
C ALA A 62 32.03 9.49 -19.50
N ARG A 63 31.81 9.23 -18.21
CA ARG A 63 32.71 8.43 -17.38
C ARG A 63 31.87 7.59 -16.40
N PRO A 64 31.94 6.26 -16.44
CA PRO A 64 31.22 5.39 -15.50
C PRO A 64 31.72 5.58 -14.06
N GLY A 65 30.95 5.13 -13.10
CA GLY A 65 31.29 5.17 -11.67
C GLY A 65 30.07 5.14 -10.78
N ALA A 66 30.30 5.19 -9.47
CA ALA A 66 29.23 5.13 -8.48
C ALA A 66 29.53 6.03 -7.27
N ILE A 67 28.47 6.54 -6.64
CA ILE A 67 28.51 7.33 -5.42
C ILE A 67 27.20 7.20 -4.68
N THR A 68 27.23 7.41 -3.38
CA THR A 68 25.98 7.57 -2.60
C THR A 68 25.82 9.02 -2.15
N LEU A 69 24.61 9.56 -2.28
CA LEU A 69 24.25 10.91 -1.89
C LEU A 69 23.01 10.90 -0.98
N SER A 70 22.88 11.93 -0.13
CA SER A 70 21.67 12.08 0.67
C SER A 70 20.42 12.08 -0.20
N ALA A 71 19.58 11.05 -0.08
CA ALA A 71 18.41 10.85 -0.91
C ALA A 71 17.45 12.04 -0.84
N LYS A 72 17.17 12.52 0.39
CA LYS A 72 16.29 13.66 0.62
C LYS A 72 16.83 14.93 -0.02
N LYS A 73 18.12 15.24 0.21
CA LYS A 73 18.73 16.48 -0.31
C LYS A 73 18.83 16.47 -1.83
N LEU A 74 19.25 15.36 -2.41
CA LEU A 74 19.29 15.22 -3.86
C LEU A 74 17.91 15.38 -4.48
N TYR A 75 16.87 14.75 -3.91
CA TYR A 75 15.50 14.91 -4.37
C TYR A 75 15.02 16.36 -4.27
N GLU A 76 15.23 17.04 -3.10
CA GLU A 76 14.84 18.44 -2.90
C GLU A 76 15.51 19.36 -3.94
N ILE A 77 16.81 19.15 -4.18
CA ILE A 77 17.59 19.92 -5.18
C ILE A 77 17.01 19.68 -6.57
N VAL A 78 16.98 18.43 -7.05
CA VAL A 78 16.53 18.10 -8.39
C VAL A 78 15.09 18.57 -8.64
N ARG A 79 14.22 18.45 -7.64
CA ARG A 79 12.84 18.95 -7.73
C ARG A 79 12.77 20.46 -7.96
N SER A 80 13.68 21.24 -7.35
CA SER A 80 13.70 22.71 -7.42
C SER A 80 14.36 23.26 -8.70
N LEU A 81 15.11 22.43 -9.44
CA LEU A 81 15.79 22.86 -10.65
C LEU A 81 14.82 23.29 -11.77
N PRO A 82 15.26 24.12 -12.72
CA PRO A 82 14.52 24.36 -13.95
C PRO A 82 14.39 23.07 -14.78
N ASP A 83 13.46 23.03 -15.74
CA ASP A 83 13.28 21.91 -16.65
C ASP A 83 14.39 21.90 -17.72
N SER A 84 15.51 21.29 -17.37
CA SER A 84 16.73 21.21 -18.19
C SER A 84 17.53 19.97 -17.79
N ASP A 85 18.54 19.65 -18.58
CA ASP A 85 19.44 18.54 -18.28
C ASP A 85 20.25 18.80 -17.01
N VAL A 86 20.46 17.74 -16.24
CA VAL A 86 21.25 17.72 -15.01
C VAL A 86 22.58 17.04 -15.29
N HIS A 87 23.67 17.76 -15.09
CA HIS A 87 25.03 17.25 -15.18
C HIS A 87 25.53 16.90 -13.77
N LEU A 88 25.82 15.64 -13.51
CA LEU A 88 26.32 15.13 -12.24
C LEU A 88 27.74 14.55 -12.41
N ARG A 89 28.69 15.06 -11.62
CA ARG A 89 30.09 14.63 -11.64
C ARG A 89 30.57 14.27 -10.23
N ILE A 90 31.38 13.22 -10.14
CA ILE A 90 32.13 12.90 -8.92
C ILE A 90 33.50 13.56 -9.00
N GLU A 91 33.89 14.33 -8.01
CA GLU A 91 35.16 14.94 -7.82
C GLU A 91 36.13 13.99 -7.09
N ASP A 92 37.44 14.29 -7.17
CA ASP A 92 38.49 13.38 -6.63
C ASP A 92 38.49 13.27 -5.08
N ASP A 93 37.83 14.22 -4.42
CA ASP A 93 37.70 14.27 -2.94
C ASP A 93 36.45 13.58 -2.38
N GLY A 94 35.72 12.83 -3.21
CA GLY A 94 34.48 12.16 -2.79
C GLY A 94 33.22 13.04 -2.77
N TRP A 95 33.34 14.28 -3.26
CA TRP A 95 32.21 15.16 -3.45
C TRP A 95 31.56 14.95 -4.83
N ALA A 96 30.30 15.28 -4.93
CA ALA A 96 29.59 15.33 -6.18
C ALA A 96 29.18 16.77 -6.53
N SER A 97 29.48 17.23 -7.73
CA SER A 97 28.95 18.47 -8.29
C SER A 97 27.73 18.19 -9.15
N LEU A 98 26.71 19.02 -9.02
CA LEU A 98 25.47 18.95 -9.79
C LEU A 98 25.21 20.31 -10.42
N ASP A 99 25.19 20.35 -11.73
CA ASP A 99 24.98 21.53 -12.55
C ASP A 99 23.69 21.41 -13.35
N CYS A 100 22.88 22.47 -13.35
CA CYS A 100 21.70 22.56 -14.19
C CYS A 100 21.44 24.04 -14.55
N ALA A 101 21.47 24.39 -15.81
CA ALA A 101 21.36 25.77 -16.32
C ALA A 101 22.34 26.70 -15.60
N ARG A 102 21.84 27.59 -14.72
CA ARG A 102 22.67 28.55 -13.96
C ARG A 102 22.87 28.09 -12.48
N SER A 103 22.35 26.94 -12.10
CA SER A 103 22.43 26.44 -10.74
C SER A 103 23.60 25.46 -10.60
N HIS A 104 24.37 25.63 -9.55
CA HIS A 104 25.49 24.78 -9.19
C HIS A 104 25.36 24.34 -7.72
N PHE A 105 25.48 23.04 -7.48
CA PHE A 105 25.45 22.46 -6.13
C PHE A 105 26.64 21.53 -5.96
N ARG A 106 27.15 21.48 -4.73
CA ARG A 106 28.20 20.55 -4.35
C ARG A 106 27.75 19.78 -3.10
N MET A 107 27.75 18.46 -3.19
CA MET A 107 27.23 17.57 -2.14
C MET A 107 28.32 16.59 -1.69
N ALA A 108 28.48 16.41 -0.40
CA ALA A 108 29.32 15.35 0.16
C ALA A 108 28.66 13.99 -0.12
N GLY A 109 29.43 13.06 -0.64
CA GLY A 109 29.05 11.68 -0.89
C GLY A 109 29.73 10.71 0.05
N LEU A 110 29.26 9.46 0.05
CA LEU A 110 29.94 8.32 0.65
C LEU A 110 30.28 7.30 -0.43
N PRO A 111 31.36 6.50 -0.22
CA PRO A 111 31.75 5.47 -1.17
C PRO A 111 30.65 4.44 -1.44
N ARG A 112 30.65 3.88 -2.63
CA ARG A 112 29.73 2.81 -3.03
C ARG A 112 29.90 1.56 -2.17
N GLU A 113 31.13 1.29 -1.74
CA GLU A 113 31.53 0.12 -0.94
C GLU A 113 30.85 0.08 0.44
N ASP A 114 30.47 1.24 0.97
CA ASP A 114 29.75 1.36 2.23
C ASP A 114 28.24 1.06 2.08
N PHE A 115 27.73 1.02 0.83
CA PHE A 115 26.30 0.75 0.57
C PHE A 115 26.04 -0.75 0.58
N PRO A 116 24.96 -1.21 1.28
CA PRO A 116 24.65 -2.63 1.37
C PRO A 116 24.43 -3.27 0.00
N SER A 117 24.79 -4.55 -0.13
CA SER A 117 24.42 -5.35 -1.30
C SER A 117 22.90 -5.55 -1.31
N LEU A 118 22.28 -5.29 -2.45
CA LEU A 118 20.84 -5.46 -2.62
C LEU A 118 20.52 -6.91 -2.99
N PRO A 119 19.39 -7.45 -2.49
CA PRO A 119 18.92 -8.75 -2.91
C PRO A 119 18.66 -8.75 -4.42
N GLU A 120 19.24 -9.72 -5.11
CA GLU A 120 18.98 -9.96 -6.53
C GLU A 120 17.91 -11.05 -6.69
N ALA A 121 17.24 -11.04 -7.84
CA ALA A 121 16.37 -12.12 -8.23
C ALA A 121 17.18 -13.43 -8.27
N ALA A 122 16.80 -14.41 -7.45
CA ALA A 122 17.53 -15.67 -7.39
C ALA A 122 17.56 -16.35 -8.78
N ALA A 123 18.75 -16.65 -9.26
CA ALA A 123 18.90 -17.42 -10.47
C ALA A 123 18.31 -18.83 -10.23
N GLY A 124 17.22 -19.18 -10.93
CA GLY A 124 16.71 -20.54 -10.96
C GLY A 124 15.22 -20.76 -10.68
N ALA A 125 14.52 -19.87 -10.01
CA ALA A 125 13.06 -19.96 -9.88
C ALA A 125 12.39 -19.18 -11.02
N ALA A 126 11.50 -19.85 -11.78
CA ALA A 126 10.72 -19.15 -12.79
C ALA A 126 9.78 -18.12 -12.09
N PRO A 127 9.80 -16.86 -12.53
CA PRO A 127 8.92 -15.85 -11.95
C PRO A 127 7.44 -16.15 -12.24
N VAL A 128 6.57 -15.68 -11.37
CA VAL A 128 5.12 -15.70 -11.57
C VAL A 128 4.71 -14.34 -12.12
N GLU A 129 4.14 -14.33 -13.31
CA GLU A 129 3.60 -13.11 -13.90
C GLU A 129 2.21 -12.80 -13.31
N LEU A 130 2.12 -11.67 -12.63
CA LEU A 130 0.89 -11.16 -12.03
C LEU A 130 0.37 -9.97 -12.85
N PRO A 131 -0.95 -9.89 -13.13
CA PRO A 131 -1.51 -8.70 -13.76
C PRO A 131 -1.38 -7.48 -12.83
N GLY A 132 -0.66 -6.43 -13.24
CA GLY A 132 -0.39 -5.24 -12.42
C GLY A 132 -1.66 -4.53 -11.97
N ALA A 133 -2.63 -4.36 -12.87
CA ALA A 133 -3.93 -3.77 -12.55
C ALA A 133 -4.69 -4.56 -11.47
N VAL A 134 -4.63 -5.90 -11.51
CA VAL A 134 -5.23 -6.76 -10.48
C VAL A 134 -4.57 -6.54 -9.13
N LEU A 135 -3.25 -6.59 -9.08
CA LEU A 135 -2.50 -6.42 -7.83
C LEU A 135 -2.72 -5.02 -7.23
N ARG A 136 -2.76 -3.97 -8.07
CA ARG A 136 -3.07 -2.60 -7.66
C ARG A 136 -4.47 -2.49 -7.03
N ASP A 137 -5.49 -3.09 -7.66
CA ASP A 137 -6.87 -3.10 -7.15
C ASP A 137 -6.95 -3.83 -5.79
N LEU A 138 -6.31 -5.01 -5.66
CA LEU A 138 -6.28 -5.76 -4.42
C LEU A 138 -5.60 -4.99 -3.28
N ILE A 139 -4.48 -4.31 -3.55
CA ILE A 139 -3.78 -3.48 -2.57
C ILE A 139 -4.67 -2.31 -2.13
N ALA A 140 -5.30 -1.61 -3.05
CA ALA A 140 -6.19 -0.49 -2.74
C ALA A 140 -7.37 -0.90 -1.84
N ARG A 141 -7.86 -2.14 -1.99
CA ARG A 141 -8.99 -2.68 -1.22
C ARG A 141 -8.60 -3.26 0.13
N THR A 142 -7.31 -3.50 0.41
CA THR A 142 -6.91 -4.25 1.62
C THR A 142 -5.87 -3.55 2.48
N SER A 143 -4.97 -2.75 1.91
CA SER A 143 -3.80 -2.20 2.60
C SER A 143 -4.14 -1.34 3.83
N PHE A 144 -5.30 -0.69 3.85
CA PHE A 144 -5.76 0.12 4.98
C PHE A 144 -6.07 -0.70 6.25
N ALA A 145 -6.26 -2.01 6.11
CA ALA A 145 -6.50 -2.91 7.23
C ALA A 145 -5.22 -3.51 7.84
N ILE A 146 -4.04 -3.21 7.30
CA ILE A 146 -2.75 -3.64 7.85
C ILE A 146 -2.49 -2.89 9.14
N THR A 147 -2.14 -3.59 10.24
CA THR A 147 -1.79 -2.93 11.50
C THR A 147 -0.51 -2.10 11.40
N ALA A 148 -0.44 -1.05 12.22
CA ALA A 148 0.78 -0.29 12.44
C ALA A 148 1.46 -0.66 13.78
N GLU A 149 0.87 -1.59 14.56
CA GLU A 149 1.35 -1.97 15.88
C GLU A 149 2.47 -3.01 15.81
N ASP A 150 3.60 -2.74 16.47
CA ASP A 150 4.77 -3.63 16.46
C ASP A 150 4.54 -4.93 17.27
N ALA A 151 3.65 -4.90 18.26
CA ALA A 151 3.41 -6.05 19.13
C ALA A 151 2.84 -7.28 18.40
N ARG A 152 2.21 -7.08 17.24
CA ARG A 152 1.65 -8.15 16.39
C ARG A 152 2.29 -8.14 15.02
N TYR A 153 3.63 -8.34 14.97
CA TYR A 153 4.44 -8.23 13.77
C TYR A 153 3.91 -9.07 12.59
N TYR A 154 3.29 -10.23 12.84
CA TYR A 154 2.69 -11.08 11.80
C TYR A 154 1.41 -10.47 11.18
N LEU A 155 0.87 -9.39 11.74
CA LEU A 155 -0.21 -8.58 11.16
C LEU A 155 0.30 -7.28 10.53
N ALA A 156 1.60 -6.96 10.65
CA ALA A 156 2.22 -5.78 10.07
C ALA A 156 2.47 -5.90 8.56
N GLY A 157 1.69 -6.74 7.89
CA GLY A 157 1.73 -6.96 6.46
C GLY A 157 0.40 -7.53 5.93
N ALA A 158 0.35 -7.75 4.63
CA ALA A 158 -0.77 -8.39 3.96
C ALA A 158 -0.39 -9.81 3.50
N LEU A 159 -1.30 -10.75 3.64
CA LEU A 159 -1.15 -12.10 3.12
C LEU A 159 -1.49 -12.09 1.62
N LEU A 160 -0.49 -12.27 0.77
CA LEU A 160 -0.65 -12.52 -0.66
C LEU A 160 -0.85 -14.02 -0.89
N VAL A 161 -1.96 -14.36 -1.53
CA VAL A 161 -2.31 -15.74 -1.89
C VAL A 161 -2.38 -15.85 -3.40
N LEU A 162 -1.51 -16.68 -3.97
CA LEU A 162 -1.46 -16.97 -5.39
C LEU A 162 -1.94 -18.39 -5.63
N SER A 163 -2.91 -18.58 -6.51
CA SER A 163 -3.42 -19.87 -6.96
C SER A 163 -3.47 -19.90 -8.48
N ARG A 164 -3.66 -21.08 -9.08
CA ARG A 164 -3.75 -21.21 -10.55
C ARG A 164 -4.89 -20.39 -11.17
N ASP A 165 -5.93 -20.13 -10.39
CA ASP A 165 -7.18 -19.52 -10.81
C ASP A 165 -7.40 -18.10 -10.24
N GLY A 166 -6.46 -17.56 -9.46
CA GLY A 166 -6.62 -16.24 -8.91
C GLY A 166 -5.52 -15.73 -8.02
N VAL A 167 -5.64 -14.44 -7.74
CA VAL A 167 -4.82 -13.69 -6.79
C VAL A 167 -5.73 -13.18 -5.69
N ALA A 168 -5.35 -13.35 -4.43
CA ALA A 168 -6.03 -12.72 -3.30
C ALA A 168 -5.04 -11.99 -2.40
N LEU A 169 -5.51 -10.95 -1.76
CA LEU A 169 -4.78 -10.20 -0.73
C LEU A 169 -5.67 -10.07 0.50
N VAL A 170 -5.10 -10.31 1.67
CA VAL A 170 -5.82 -10.28 2.95
C VAL A 170 -5.03 -9.46 3.96
N ALA A 171 -5.69 -8.57 4.65
CA ALA A 171 -5.09 -7.76 5.70
C ALA A 171 -6.03 -7.66 6.91
N THR A 172 -5.46 -7.62 8.12
CA THR A 172 -6.22 -7.45 9.36
C THR A 172 -5.36 -6.79 10.44
N ASP A 173 -5.99 -6.02 11.31
CA ASP A 173 -5.40 -5.50 12.55
C ASP A 173 -5.98 -6.20 13.81
N GLY A 174 -6.79 -7.24 13.62
CA GLY A 174 -7.49 -7.98 14.69
C GLY A 174 -8.85 -7.38 15.08
N HIS A 175 -9.19 -6.17 14.63
CA HIS A 175 -10.48 -5.52 14.83
C HIS A 175 -11.30 -5.42 13.56
N ARG A 176 -10.64 -5.50 12.43
CA ARG A 176 -11.22 -5.55 11.10
C ARG A 176 -10.39 -6.43 10.19
N LEU A 177 -10.99 -6.92 9.12
CA LEU A 177 -10.33 -7.74 8.12
C LEU A 177 -10.82 -7.34 6.73
N SER A 178 -9.91 -7.09 5.81
CA SER A 178 -10.21 -6.88 4.41
C SER A 178 -9.64 -8.02 3.58
N TYR A 179 -10.48 -8.68 2.82
CA TYR A 179 -10.17 -9.72 1.86
C TYR A 179 -10.60 -9.27 0.48
N ALA A 180 -9.70 -9.34 -0.48
CA ALA A 180 -10.02 -9.08 -1.88
C ALA A 180 -9.40 -10.18 -2.76
N ARG A 181 -10.19 -10.74 -3.68
CA ARG A 181 -9.75 -11.77 -4.65
C ARG A 181 -10.21 -11.41 -6.05
N ARG A 182 -9.34 -11.67 -7.01
CA ARG A 182 -9.65 -11.56 -8.42
C ARG A 182 -9.21 -12.80 -9.20
N ALA A 183 -10.04 -13.23 -10.14
CA ALA A 183 -9.67 -14.32 -11.03
C ALA A 183 -8.48 -13.91 -11.91
N ALA A 184 -7.51 -14.80 -12.03
CA ALA A 184 -6.36 -14.64 -12.92
C ALA A 184 -5.77 -16.02 -13.21
N LYS A 185 -5.39 -16.28 -14.45
CA LYS A 185 -4.74 -17.55 -14.83
C LYS A 185 -3.23 -17.43 -14.59
N LEU A 186 -2.75 -18.06 -13.52
CA LEU A 186 -1.33 -18.03 -13.17
C LEU A 186 -0.64 -19.35 -13.51
N LYS A 187 0.60 -19.25 -13.97
CA LYS A 187 1.47 -20.42 -14.20
C LYS A 187 2.16 -20.79 -12.88
N LEU A 188 1.46 -21.52 -12.03
CA LEU A 188 1.94 -21.97 -10.72
C LEU A 188 1.91 -23.49 -10.63
N GLY A 189 2.93 -24.07 -10.01
CA GLY A 189 2.95 -25.48 -9.63
C GLY A 189 1.98 -25.74 -8.47
N GLU A 190 2.20 -25.07 -7.35
CA GLU A 190 1.42 -25.14 -6.12
C GLU A 190 0.96 -23.74 -5.70
N ALA A 191 -0.07 -23.67 -4.87
CA ALA A 191 -0.53 -22.39 -4.32
C ALA A 191 0.54 -21.81 -3.39
N LEU A 192 0.77 -20.50 -3.50
CA LEU A 192 1.75 -19.78 -2.70
C LEU A 192 1.06 -18.81 -1.74
N ARG A 193 1.52 -18.80 -0.49
CA ARG A 193 1.02 -17.89 0.55
C ARG A 193 2.21 -17.19 1.21
N VAL A 194 2.30 -15.89 1.06
CA VAL A 194 3.42 -15.08 1.60
C VAL A 194 2.93 -13.84 2.29
N LEU A 195 3.60 -13.45 3.39
CA LEU A 195 3.32 -12.22 4.12
C LEU A 195 4.20 -11.09 3.57
N VAL A 196 3.58 -10.15 2.89
CA VAL A 196 4.22 -8.95 2.33
C VAL A 196 4.17 -7.84 3.38
N PRO A 197 5.32 -7.32 3.85
CA PRO A 197 5.35 -6.25 4.84
C PRO A 197 4.60 -4.99 4.39
N ARG A 198 4.01 -4.26 5.35
CA ARG A 198 3.25 -3.02 5.09
C ARG A 198 4.03 -2.03 4.24
N LYS A 199 5.33 -1.81 4.53
CA LYS A 199 6.18 -0.90 3.76
C LYS A 199 6.29 -1.37 2.30
N ALA A 200 6.55 -2.64 2.07
CA ALA A 200 6.64 -3.20 0.72
C ALA A 200 5.30 -3.09 -0.04
N VAL A 201 4.17 -3.32 0.63
CA VAL A 201 2.83 -3.11 0.03
C VAL A 201 2.64 -1.65 -0.39
N GLY A 202 3.04 -0.69 0.46
CA GLY A 202 2.94 0.74 0.15
C GLY A 202 3.82 1.17 -1.02
N GLU A 203 5.06 0.71 -1.07
CA GLU A 203 5.99 1.00 -2.18
C GLU A 203 5.55 0.32 -3.48
N LEU A 204 5.07 -0.92 -3.39
CA LEU A 204 4.52 -1.64 -4.53
C LEU A 204 3.33 -0.89 -5.12
N GLN A 205 2.43 -0.35 -4.30
CA GLN A 205 1.29 0.45 -4.75
C GLN A 205 1.71 1.67 -5.58
N GLN A 206 2.84 2.30 -5.25
CA GLN A 206 3.37 3.44 -6.00
C GLN A 206 4.00 3.04 -7.34
N LEU A 207 4.54 1.82 -7.42
CA LEU A 207 5.16 1.30 -8.64
C LEU A 207 4.14 0.76 -9.64
N LEU A 208 3.02 0.21 -9.13
CA LEU A 208 2.05 -0.51 -9.96
C LEU A 208 1.30 0.42 -10.91
N GLN A 209 1.36 0.05 -12.18
CA GLN A 209 0.53 0.54 -13.27
C GLN A 209 -0.25 -0.64 -13.87
N ASP A 210 -0.57 -0.59 -15.15
CA ASP A 210 -1.28 -1.68 -15.83
C ASP A 210 -0.33 -2.78 -16.36
N GLU A 211 0.98 -2.53 -16.27
CA GLU A 211 2.02 -3.47 -16.73
C GLU A 211 2.06 -4.74 -15.87
N PRO A 212 2.42 -5.89 -16.47
CA PRO A 212 2.66 -7.11 -15.71
C PRO A 212 3.75 -6.95 -14.65
N VAL A 213 3.58 -7.65 -13.54
CA VAL A 213 4.53 -7.73 -12.44
C VAL A 213 5.14 -9.11 -12.44
N SER A 214 6.44 -9.19 -12.58
CA SER A 214 7.18 -10.44 -12.40
C SER A 214 7.49 -10.61 -10.92
N PHE A 215 6.91 -11.63 -10.32
CA PHE A 215 7.06 -11.93 -8.89
C PHE A 215 7.81 -13.24 -8.68
N HIS A 216 8.73 -13.26 -7.73
CA HIS A 216 9.29 -14.49 -7.20
C HIS A 216 9.70 -14.38 -5.73
N GLN A 217 9.69 -15.52 -5.08
CA GLN A 217 10.21 -15.68 -3.72
C GLN A 217 11.62 -16.28 -3.79
N ALA A 218 12.58 -15.60 -3.18
CA ALA A 218 13.96 -16.04 -3.07
C ALA A 218 14.34 -16.18 -1.59
N GLN A 219 14.40 -17.40 -1.08
CA GLN A 219 14.59 -17.68 0.35
C GLN A 219 13.58 -16.93 1.22
N ASN A 220 14.03 -15.92 1.99
CA ASN A 220 13.20 -15.08 2.83
C ASN A 220 12.88 -13.70 2.20
N HIS A 221 13.16 -13.52 0.92
CA HIS A 221 12.87 -12.27 0.19
C HIS A 221 11.75 -12.47 -0.83
N LEU A 222 10.94 -11.43 -0.97
CA LEU A 222 9.94 -11.27 -2.01
C LEU A 222 10.47 -10.24 -3.02
N VAL A 223 10.51 -10.59 -4.28
CA VAL A 223 11.04 -9.74 -5.35
C VAL A 223 9.94 -9.47 -6.37
N PHE A 224 9.67 -8.20 -6.62
CA PHE A 224 8.70 -7.71 -7.58
C PHE A 224 9.41 -6.86 -8.63
N SER A 225 9.33 -7.24 -9.89
CA SER A 225 9.87 -6.47 -11.01
C SER A 225 8.72 -5.83 -11.79
N VAL A 226 8.75 -4.51 -11.91
CA VAL A 226 7.69 -3.69 -12.51
C VAL A 226 8.32 -2.57 -13.35
N GLY A 227 8.04 -2.52 -14.64
CA GLY A 227 8.46 -1.40 -15.51
C GLY A 227 9.95 -1.10 -15.46
N GLY A 228 10.81 -2.12 -15.41
CA GLY A 228 12.26 -1.99 -15.30
C GLY A 228 12.78 -1.68 -13.89
N ARG A 229 11.91 -1.63 -12.87
CA ARG A 229 12.27 -1.44 -11.46
C ARG A 229 12.15 -2.73 -10.70
N VAL A 230 13.00 -2.92 -9.69
CA VAL A 230 13.02 -4.10 -8.81
C VAL A 230 12.82 -3.65 -7.37
N LEU A 231 11.69 -4.05 -6.78
CA LEU A 231 11.40 -3.94 -5.36
C LEU A 231 11.68 -5.29 -4.71
N ALA A 232 12.61 -5.33 -3.77
CA ALA A 232 12.83 -6.52 -2.96
C ALA A 232 12.53 -6.22 -1.49
N SER A 233 11.89 -7.17 -0.81
CA SER A 233 11.53 -7.04 0.60
C SER A 233 11.79 -8.34 1.33
N LYS A 234 12.28 -8.27 2.56
CA LYS A 234 12.21 -9.41 3.46
C LYS A 234 10.75 -9.80 3.66
N MET A 235 10.48 -11.08 3.73
CA MET A 235 9.17 -11.63 4.06
C MET A 235 8.96 -11.58 5.58
N ILE A 236 7.73 -11.36 6.03
CA ILE A 236 7.40 -11.55 7.44
C ILE A 236 7.37 -13.06 7.71
N ASP A 237 8.19 -13.48 8.66
CA ASP A 237 8.17 -14.87 9.14
C ASP A 237 7.11 -15.00 10.24
N GLY A 238 5.99 -15.67 9.93
CA GLY A 238 4.89 -15.81 10.86
C GLY A 238 3.67 -16.47 10.22
N GLN A 239 2.72 -16.86 11.07
CA GLN A 239 1.47 -17.45 10.62
C GLN A 239 0.35 -16.42 10.66
N PHE A 240 -0.20 -16.12 9.48
CA PHE A 240 -1.39 -15.27 9.39
C PHE A 240 -2.61 -15.98 10.00
N PRO A 241 -3.51 -15.27 10.69
CA PRO A 241 -4.71 -15.85 11.27
C PRO A 241 -5.58 -16.59 10.26
N ALA A 242 -6.28 -17.63 10.72
CA ALA A 242 -7.25 -18.37 9.91
C ALA A 242 -8.47 -17.48 9.60
N TYR A 243 -8.42 -16.77 8.49
CA TYR A 243 -9.40 -15.78 8.06
C TYR A 243 -10.59 -16.39 7.30
N GLU A 244 -10.42 -17.56 6.73
CA GLU A 244 -11.39 -18.19 5.82
C GLU A 244 -12.77 -18.31 6.48
N LYS A 245 -12.82 -18.78 7.73
CA LYS A 245 -14.07 -18.89 8.48
C LYS A 245 -14.70 -17.54 8.78
N VAL A 246 -13.88 -16.51 8.98
CA VAL A 246 -14.36 -15.15 9.32
C VAL A 246 -15.07 -14.52 8.14
N ILE A 247 -14.56 -14.68 6.93
CA ILE A 247 -15.17 -14.12 5.72
C ILE A 247 -16.35 -14.93 5.16
N GLU A 248 -16.59 -16.12 5.66
CA GLU A 248 -17.73 -16.98 5.27
C GLU A 248 -18.98 -16.74 6.14
N LEU A 249 -18.83 -16.12 7.31
CA LEU A 249 -19.94 -15.81 8.19
C LEU A 249 -20.89 -14.78 7.53
N LYS A 250 -22.16 -15.17 7.38
CA LYS A 250 -23.18 -14.32 6.79
C LYS A 250 -24.13 -13.80 7.88
N GLY A 251 -24.51 -12.53 7.76
CA GLY A 251 -25.64 -11.97 8.46
C GLY A 251 -26.97 -12.34 7.76
N ASP A 252 -28.03 -12.41 8.52
CA ASP A 252 -29.40 -12.58 8.02
C ASP A 252 -30.10 -11.24 7.74
N LYS A 253 -29.53 -10.15 8.24
CA LYS A 253 -30.02 -8.78 8.05
C LYS A 253 -29.13 -8.06 7.05
N VAL A 254 -29.61 -7.95 5.81
CA VAL A 254 -28.85 -7.38 4.70
C VAL A 254 -29.50 -6.08 4.25
N ALA A 255 -28.76 -4.98 4.33
CA ALA A 255 -29.16 -3.68 3.83
C ALA A 255 -28.29 -3.25 2.64
N GLN A 256 -28.91 -2.82 1.56
CA GLN A 256 -28.22 -2.15 0.46
C GLN A 256 -28.30 -0.64 0.66
N LEU A 257 -27.16 0.04 0.50
CA LEU A 257 -26.99 1.45 0.83
C LEU A 257 -26.21 2.14 -0.29
N GLU A 258 -26.61 3.35 -0.60
CA GLU A 258 -25.85 4.22 -1.50
C GLU A 258 -24.53 4.62 -0.78
N ARG A 259 -23.38 4.28 -1.39
CA ARG A 259 -22.06 4.38 -0.80
C ARG A 259 -21.69 5.81 -0.37
N GLU A 260 -21.92 6.80 -1.24
CA GLU A 260 -21.56 8.20 -0.96
C GLU A 260 -22.45 8.79 0.14
N ALA A 261 -23.75 8.48 0.14
CA ALA A 261 -24.67 8.92 1.19
C ALA A 261 -24.26 8.36 2.55
N LEU A 262 -23.97 7.05 2.62
CA LEU A 262 -23.50 6.40 3.83
C LEU A 262 -22.16 7.00 4.30
N MET A 263 -21.19 7.17 3.40
CA MET A 263 -19.89 7.72 3.73
C MET A 263 -19.99 9.16 4.25
N ALA A 264 -20.83 9.99 3.64
CA ALA A 264 -21.07 11.35 4.07
C ALA A 264 -21.75 11.42 5.45
N ALA A 265 -22.73 10.54 5.69
CA ALA A 265 -23.44 10.44 6.98
C ALA A 265 -22.49 9.98 8.09
N VAL A 266 -21.69 8.93 7.86
CA VAL A 266 -20.68 8.46 8.83
C VAL A 266 -19.67 9.58 9.15
N ARG A 267 -19.18 10.32 8.16
CA ARG A 267 -18.27 11.46 8.37
C ARG A 267 -18.89 12.51 9.28
N ARG A 268 -20.14 12.94 9.02
CA ARG A 268 -20.80 13.97 9.83
C ARG A 268 -21.05 13.50 11.25
N VAL A 269 -21.63 12.31 11.42
CA VAL A 269 -21.95 11.78 12.75
C VAL A 269 -20.67 11.56 13.57
N SER A 270 -19.59 11.09 12.96
CA SER A 270 -18.33 10.83 13.65
C SER A 270 -17.67 12.09 14.25
N LEU A 271 -18.06 13.29 13.83
CA LEU A 271 -17.54 14.56 14.40
C LEU A 271 -17.85 14.72 15.88
N LEU A 272 -18.93 14.10 16.37
CA LEU A 272 -19.32 14.09 17.79
C LEU A 272 -19.09 12.74 18.48
N SER A 273 -18.32 11.83 17.87
CA SER A 273 -17.87 10.61 18.53
C SER A 273 -16.68 10.89 19.47
N ALA A 274 -16.54 10.09 20.53
CA ALA A 274 -15.41 10.21 21.45
C ALA A 274 -14.09 9.98 20.68
N GLU A 275 -13.11 10.90 20.83
CA GLU A 275 -11.86 10.91 20.09
C GLU A 275 -11.06 9.59 20.14
N ARG A 276 -11.06 8.92 21.30
CA ARG A 276 -10.31 7.68 21.51
C ARG A 276 -10.95 6.47 20.84
N SER A 277 -12.27 6.32 20.94
CA SER A 277 -12.97 5.15 20.41
C SER A 277 -13.42 5.33 18.98
N ARG A 278 -13.73 6.56 18.56
CA ARG A 278 -14.40 6.88 17.29
C ARG A 278 -15.65 6.01 17.09
N ALA A 279 -16.29 5.62 18.19
CA ALA A 279 -17.44 4.73 18.18
C ALA A 279 -18.68 5.48 17.71
N ILE A 280 -19.40 4.89 16.78
CA ILE A 280 -20.73 5.29 16.36
C ILE A 280 -21.68 4.09 16.49
N ARG A 281 -22.93 4.38 16.74
CA ARG A 281 -24.00 3.41 16.77
C ARG A 281 -24.66 3.35 15.40
N VAL A 282 -24.87 2.15 14.90
CA VAL A 282 -25.53 1.85 13.63
C VAL A 282 -26.80 1.07 13.95
N GLY A 283 -27.96 1.68 13.74
CA GLY A 283 -29.27 1.09 13.92
C GLY A 283 -29.91 0.81 12.57
N LEU A 284 -30.16 -0.46 12.27
CA LEU A 284 -30.85 -0.87 11.04
C LEU A 284 -32.31 -1.15 11.37
N GLN A 285 -33.24 -0.47 10.70
CA GLN A 285 -34.69 -0.55 10.87
C GLN A 285 -35.35 -0.60 9.49
N GLU A 286 -36.64 -0.92 9.46
CA GLU A 286 -37.40 -0.92 8.22
C GLU A 286 -37.29 0.44 7.49
N GLY A 287 -36.84 0.40 6.22
CA GLY A 287 -36.70 1.56 5.33
C GLY A 287 -35.52 2.49 5.63
N ARG A 288 -34.73 2.29 6.70
CA ARG A 288 -33.65 3.21 7.06
C ARG A 288 -32.53 2.59 7.89
N LEU A 289 -31.34 3.14 7.71
CA LEU A 289 -30.21 2.96 8.61
C LEU A 289 -30.00 4.26 9.37
N GLU A 290 -29.96 4.18 10.70
CA GLU A 290 -29.77 5.30 11.59
C GLU A 290 -28.33 5.26 12.15
N LEU A 291 -27.64 6.38 12.09
CA LEU A 291 -26.31 6.58 12.66
C LEU A 291 -26.40 7.56 13.82
N THR A 292 -25.83 7.19 14.97
CA THR A 292 -25.76 8.09 16.13
C THR A 292 -24.37 8.07 16.75
N ALA A 293 -23.95 9.21 17.25
CA ALA A 293 -22.77 9.37 18.09
C ALA A 293 -23.12 10.25 19.29
N SER A 294 -22.53 9.98 20.44
CA SER A 294 -22.71 10.80 21.63
C SER A 294 -21.40 10.90 22.39
N SER A 295 -21.07 12.11 22.78
CA SER A 295 -19.95 12.41 23.67
C SER A 295 -20.45 13.30 24.80
N PRO A 296 -20.20 12.95 26.07
CA PRO A 296 -20.61 13.79 27.20
C PRO A 296 -20.10 15.21 27.15
N GLU A 297 -18.97 15.44 26.49
CA GLU A 297 -18.31 16.74 26.42
C GLU A 297 -18.72 17.57 25.18
N MET A 298 -19.12 16.90 24.07
CA MET A 298 -19.36 17.58 22.80
C MET A 298 -20.83 17.55 22.35
N GLY A 299 -21.66 16.66 22.92
CA GLY A 299 -23.06 16.50 22.54
C GLY A 299 -23.33 15.26 21.68
N GLU A 300 -24.40 15.29 20.91
CA GLU A 300 -24.88 14.16 20.13
C GLU A 300 -25.17 14.53 18.67
N ALA A 301 -24.94 13.55 17.80
CA ALA A 301 -25.30 13.62 16.39
C ALA A 301 -26.19 12.43 16.03
N ARG A 302 -27.14 12.67 15.14
CA ARG A 302 -28.02 11.64 14.58
C ARG A 302 -28.28 11.92 13.13
N GLU A 303 -28.19 10.87 12.30
CA GLU A 303 -28.48 10.96 10.87
C GLU A 303 -29.10 9.68 10.37
N SER A 304 -29.96 9.76 9.36
CA SER A 304 -30.68 8.64 8.78
C SER A 304 -30.34 8.52 7.29
N VAL A 305 -30.01 7.32 6.85
CA VAL A 305 -29.75 6.97 5.44
C VAL A 305 -30.86 6.01 4.97
N PRO A 306 -31.56 6.32 3.86
CA PRO A 306 -32.58 5.42 3.32
C PRO A 306 -32.01 4.07 2.89
N THR A 307 -32.78 3.00 3.05
CA THR A 307 -32.46 1.65 2.53
C THR A 307 -33.74 0.87 2.27
N GLU A 308 -33.69 -0.09 1.36
CA GLU A 308 -34.82 -0.99 1.08
C GLU A 308 -34.96 -2.14 2.11
N TYR A 309 -34.29 -2.06 3.23
CA TYR A 309 -34.35 -3.06 4.28
C TYR A 309 -35.75 -3.19 4.89
N SER A 310 -36.22 -4.42 5.04
CA SER A 310 -37.54 -4.77 5.60
C SER A 310 -37.50 -5.80 6.73
N GLY A 311 -36.31 -6.11 7.26
CA GLY A 311 -36.13 -7.07 8.33
C GLY A 311 -36.33 -6.50 9.75
N GLY A 312 -36.13 -7.32 10.77
CA GLY A 312 -36.21 -6.90 12.17
C GLY A 312 -35.12 -5.91 12.57
N PRO A 313 -35.35 -5.06 13.57
CA PRO A 313 -34.38 -4.06 13.99
C PRO A 313 -33.11 -4.70 14.58
N VAL A 314 -31.98 -4.08 14.36
CA VAL A 314 -30.70 -4.41 14.99
C VAL A 314 -29.90 -3.14 15.22
N GLU A 315 -29.20 -3.08 16.36
CA GLU A 315 -28.37 -1.98 16.73
C GLU A 315 -26.98 -2.48 17.13
N ILE A 316 -25.92 -1.88 16.60
CA ILE A 316 -24.54 -2.33 16.77
C ILE A 316 -23.59 -1.13 16.80
N GLY A 317 -22.50 -1.21 17.58
CA GLY A 317 -21.46 -0.20 17.59
C GLY A 317 -20.31 -0.53 16.65
N PHE A 318 -19.82 0.45 15.91
CA PHE A 318 -18.63 0.32 15.08
C PHE A 318 -17.71 1.52 15.23
N ASN A 319 -16.43 1.31 14.94
CA ASN A 319 -15.48 2.40 14.72
C ASN A 319 -15.78 3.09 13.38
N ALA A 320 -16.10 4.38 13.42
CA ALA A 320 -16.44 5.16 12.23
C ALA A 320 -15.32 5.15 11.17
N GLN A 321 -14.05 5.22 11.60
CA GLN A 321 -12.93 5.19 10.67
C GLN A 321 -12.84 3.88 9.90
N TYR A 322 -13.16 2.75 10.54
CA TYR A 322 -13.17 1.46 9.87
C TYR A 322 -14.21 1.38 8.76
N LEU A 323 -15.39 1.97 9.00
CA LEU A 323 -16.43 2.08 7.95
C LEU A 323 -15.97 2.99 6.80
N LEU A 324 -15.38 4.15 7.14
CA LEU A 324 -14.89 5.11 6.14
C LEU A 324 -13.78 4.55 5.25
N ASP A 325 -12.86 3.77 5.82
CA ASP A 325 -11.76 3.15 5.08
C ASP A 325 -12.30 2.18 4.01
N PHE A 326 -13.27 1.33 4.37
CA PHE A 326 -13.92 0.46 3.41
C PHE A 326 -14.71 1.24 2.35
N LEU A 327 -15.55 2.19 2.77
CA LEU A 327 -16.39 2.98 1.86
C LEU A 327 -15.54 3.75 0.84
N GLY A 328 -14.36 4.24 1.26
CA GLY A 328 -13.39 4.89 0.37
C GLY A 328 -12.76 3.94 -0.65
N SER A 329 -12.68 2.64 -0.35
CA SER A 329 -12.03 1.62 -1.20
C SER A 329 -13.00 0.78 -2.03
N ALA A 330 -14.31 0.81 -1.76
CA ALA A 330 -15.29 -0.09 -2.35
C ALA A 330 -15.42 0.05 -3.88
N GLY A 331 -15.34 1.29 -4.41
CA GLY A 331 -15.30 1.53 -5.86
C GLY A 331 -16.62 1.31 -6.62
N THR A 332 -17.75 1.11 -5.90
CA THR A 332 -19.10 0.92 -6.46
C THR A 332 -20.05 2.00 -5.96
N ALA A 333 -21.16 2.24 -6.67
CA ALA A 333 -22.17 3.20 -6.21
C ALA A 333 -22.93 2.69 -4.99
N GLN A 334 -23.12 1.37 -4.88
CA GLN A 334 -23.80 0.75 -3.75
C GLN A 334 -22.90 -0.22 -2.99
N VAL A 335 -23.21 -0.37 -1.71
CA VAL A 335 -22.60 -1.36 -0.80
C VAL A 335 -23.68 -2.10 -0.04
N SER A 336 -23.42 -3.36 0.32
CA SER A 336 -24.26 -4.13 1.24
C SER A 336 -23.63 -4.13 2.63
N LEU A 337 -24.45 -3.97 3.66
CA LEU A 337 -24.14 -4.19 5.05
C LEU A 337 -24.92 -5.41 5.54
N GLU A 338 -24.19 -6.43 5.98
CA GLU A 338 -24.74 -7.68 6.51
C GLU A 338 -24.51 -7.73 8.02
N LEU A 339 -25.58 -7.81 8.79
CA LEU A 339 -25.58 -7.91 10.26
C LEU A 339 -26.34 -9.16 10.69
N ARG A 340 -26.01 -9.66 11.88
CA ARG A 340 -26.70 -10.77 12.51
C ARG A 340 -27.40 -10.31 13.81
N ASP A 341 -26.61 -9.78 14.72
CA ASP A 341 -27.04 -9.31 16.04
C ASP A 341 -26.13 -8.16 16.50
N SER A 342 -26.30 -7.68 17.75
CA SER A 342 -25.53 -6.58 18.32
C SER A 342 -24.09 -6.94 18.74
N GLU A 343 -23.75 -8.23 18.79
CA GLU A 343 -22.47 -8.72 19.32
C GLU A 343 -21.62 -9.43 18.27
N SER A 344 -22.23 -9.83 17.17
CA SER A 344 -21.55 -10.48 16.05
C SER A 344 -20.91 -9.44 15.13
N GLN A 345 -19.89 -9.86 14.41
CA GLN A 345 -19.24 -9.03 13.40
C GLN A 345 -20.21 -8.55 12.31
N GLY A 346 -19.97 -7.34 11.79
CA GLY A 346 -20.61 -6.85 10.58
C GLY A 346 -19.76 -7.17 9.34
N MET A 347 -20.42 -7.43 8.21
CA MET A 347 -19.75 -7.60 6.92
C MET A 347 -20.25 -6.56 5.93
N LEU A 348 -19.30 -5.93 5.23
CA LEU A 348 -19.60 -5.02 4.13
C LEU A 348 -19.03 -5.58 2.82
N ARG A 349 -19.77 -5.37 1.72
CA ARG A 349 -19.36 -5.77 0.37
C ARG A 349 -19.74 -4.70 -0.63
N PRO A 350 -18.94 -4.48 -1.69
CA PRO A 350 -19.41 -3.74 -2.85
C PRO A 350 -20.57 -4.48 -3.53
N VAL A 351 -21.56 -3.77 -4.01
CA VAL A 351 -22.61 -4.33 -4.88
C VAL A 351 -22.19 -4.10 -6.30
N ALA A 352 -21.97 -5.17 -7.06
CA ALA A 352 -21.53 -5.09 -8.46
C ALA A 352 -22.67 -4.57 -9.35
N GLU A 353 -22.34 -3.64 -10.25
CA GLU A 353 -23.25 -3.16 -11.30
C GLU A 353 -22.90 -3.89 -12.61
N GLY A 354 -23.73 -4.87 -13.00
CA GLY A 354 -23.60 -5.57 -14.28
C GLY A 354 -22.72 -6.84 -14.28
N GLU A 355 -22.70 -7.52 -15.43
CA GLU A 355 -21.89 -8.72 -15.68
C GLU A 355 -20.48 -8.31 -16.12
N GLY A 356 -19.53 -8.28 -15.20
CA GLY A 356 -18.12 -8.03 -15.48
C GLY A 356 -17.22 -8.82 -14.53
N GLU A 357 -15.91 -8.86 -14.82
CA GLU A 357 -14.93 -9.41 -13.88
C GLU A 357 -14.92 -8.56 -12.60
N SER A 358 -15.68 -8.98 -11.59
CA SER A 358 -15.75 -8.30 -10.31
C SER A 358 -14.70 -8.83 -9.33
N THR A 359 -14.13 -7.94 -8.52
CA THR A 359 -13.32 -8.32 -7.39
C THR A 359 -14.22 -8.80 -6.26
N ASP A 360 -14.04 -10.06 -5.79
CA ASP A 360 -14.68 -10.53 -4.56
C ASP A 360 -14.03 -9.79 -3.38
N HIS A 361 -14.66 -8.71 -2.95
CA HIS A 361 -14.20 -7.89 -1.83
C HIS A 361 -15.15 -8.09 -0.64
N ARG A 362 -14.59 -8.59 0.47
CA ARG A 362 -15.30 -8.83 1.74
C ARG A 362 -14.57 -8.09 2.85
N TYR A 363 -15.32 -7.26 3.55
CA TYR A 363 -14.78 -6.49 4.65
C TYR A 363 -15.53 -6.80 5.94
N VAL A 364 -14.82 -7.25 6.94
CA VAL A 364 -15.37 -7.63 8.24
C VAL A 364 -14.94 -6.61 9.28
N VAL A 365 -15.88 -6.16 10.10
CA VAL A 365 -15.64 -5.24 11.23
C VAL A 365 -16.18 -5.85 12.52
N MET A 366 -15.34 -5.88 13.54
CA MET A 366 -15.76 -6.33 14.86
C MET A 366 -16.59 -5.26 15.56
N PRO A 367 -17.64 -5.64 16.30
CA PRO A 367 -18.46 -4.71 17.03
C PRO A 367 -17.69 -4.06 18.19
N MET A 368 -18.11 -2.85 18.55
CA MET A 368 -17.65 -2.14 19.73
C MET A 368 -18.75 -2.09 20.79
N ARG A 369 -18.37 -2.24 22.05
CA ARG A 369 -19.27 -1.93 23.16
C ARG A 369 -19.42 -0.42 23.26
N LEU A 370 -20.67 0.04 23.28
CA LEU A 370 -21.05 1.45 23.35
C LEU A 370 -21.38 1.85 24.78
#